data_9c368bd1fdc52f0158d9d267a2ee3e95
#
_entry.id   9c368bd1fdc52f0158d9d267a2ee3e95
#
_cell.length_a   1.000
_cell.length_b   1.000
_cell.length_c   1.000
_cell.angle_alpha   90.00
_cell.angle_beta   90.00
_cell.angle_gamma   90.00
#
_symmetry.space_group_name_H-M   'P 1'
#
loop_
_entity.id
_entity.type
_entity.pdbx_description
1 polymer ?
#
loop_
_entity_poly.entity_id
_entity_poly.type
_entity_poly.pdbx_seq_one_letter_code
_entity_poly.pdbx_strand_id
1 'polypeptide(L)'
;KKCNEEGCEIGIVVGGGNFWRGVKDGGGKMERTRADHMGMLATTINALALQDALEQRGVDVRVQTAIEMNKIAEPYIRSRATRHLEKGRVVIFGCGTGCPFFSTPQRFCVRQRSARMLSCWQRT
;
A
#
# COMPACT_ATOMS: atom_id res chain seq x y z
N LYS A 1 -3.21 -8.60 13.36
CA LYS A 1 -3.57 -8.19 14.73
C LYS A 1 -2.51 -8.65 15.73
N LYS A 2 -2.25 -9.96 15.85
CA LYS A 2 -1.25 -10.49 16.81
C LYS A 2 0.12 -9.81 16.71
N CYS A 3 0.70 -9.70 15.51
CA CYS A 3 2.01 -9.05 15.33
C CYS A 3 2.02 -7.59 15.77
N ASN A 4 0.92 -6.86 15.57
CA ASN A 4 0.81 -5.47 15.99
C ASN A 4 0.74 -5.34 17.52
N GLU A 5 0.04 -6.26 18.18
CA GLU A 5 -0.05 -6.36 19.65
C GLU A 5 1.32 -6.71 20.28
N GLU A 6 2.17 -7.44 19.56
CA GLU A 6 3.54 -7.79 19.96
C GLU A 6 4.57 -6.68 19.72
N GLY A 7 4.14 -5.49 19.32
CA GLY A 7 5.01 -4.34 19.09
C GLY A 7 5.76 -4.34 17.74
N CYS A 8 5.27 -5.10 16.75
CA CYS A 8 5.82 -5.08 15.40
C CYS A 8 5.34 -3.85 14.63
N GLU A 9 6.25 -3.20 13.92
CA GLU A 9 5.92 -2.16 12.94
C GLU A 9 5.53 -2.80 11.60
N ILE A 10 4.31 -2.54 11.11
CA ILE A 10 3.77 -3.21 9.93
C ILE A 10 3.48 -2.18 8.83
N GLY A 11 4.22 -2.30 7.73
CA GLY A 11 3.94 -1.60 6.48
C GLY A 11 3.43 -2.58 5.42
N ILE A 12 2.38 -2.22 4.71
CA ILE A 12 1.75 -3.05 3.68
C ILE A 12 1.79 -2.31 2.36
N VAL A 13 2.33 -2.94 1.32
CA VAL A 13 2.25 -2.44 -0.06
C VAL A 13 1.24 -3.28 -0.82
N VAL A 14 0.23 -2.65 -1.39
CA VAL A 14 -0.85 -3.31 -2.12
C VAL A 14 -0.70 -3.16 -3.62
N GLY A 15 -1.03 -4.20 -4.36
CA GLY A 15 -1.14 -4.17 -5.81
C GLY A 15 -2.59 -3.97 -6.28
N GLY A 16 -2.76 -3.61 -7.55
CA GLY A 16 -4.06 -3.40 -8.19
C GLY A 16 -4.43 -4.42 -9.27
N GLY A 17 -3.61 -5.46 -9.44
CA GLY A 17 -3.72 -6.39 -10.56
C GLY A 17 -4.98 -7.27 -10.59
N ASN A 18 -5.77 -7.31 -9.52
CA ASN A 18 -7.09 -7.93 -9.47
C ASN A 18 -8.18 -7.06 -10.15
N PHE A 19 -7.98 -5.75 -10.18
CA PHE A 19 -8.88 -4.79 -10.82
C PHE A 19 -8.44 -4.41 -12.22
N TRP A 20 -7.14 -4.13 -12.39
CA TRP A 20 -6.62 -3.58 -13.63
C TRP A 20 -5.17 -4.01 -13.87
N ARG A 21 -4.92 -4.51 -15.07
CA ARG A 21 -3.57 -4.81 -15.56
C ARG A 21 -3.34 -4.04 -16.85
N GLY A 22 -2.69 -2.88 -16.75
CA GLY A 22 -2.58 -1.87 -17.81
C GLY A 22 -2.23 -2.40 -19.19
N VAL A 23 -1.27 -3.32 -19.30
CA VAL A 23 -0.83 -3.88 -20.58
C VAL A 23 -1.82 -4.91 -21.14
N LYS A 24 -2.49 -5.68 -20.28
CA LYS A 24 -3.43 -6.74 -20.71
C LYS A 24 -4.82 -6.18 -20.98
N ASP A 25 -5.33 -5.33 -20.09
CA ASP A 25 -6.72 -4.90 -20.12
C ASP A 25 -6.92 -3.69 -21.06
N GLY A 26 -5.86 -2.90 -21.29
CA GLY A 26 -5.87 -1.76 -22.23
C GLY A 26 -5.88 -2.16 -23.72
N GLY A 27 -5.75 -3.46 -24.05
CA GLY A 27 -5.90 -4.01 -25.40
C GLY A 27 -4.97 -3.39 -26.45
N GLY A 28 -3.86 -2.79 -26.06
CA GLY A 28 -2.90 -2.13 -26.95
C GLY A 28 -3.39 -0.82 -27.58
N LYS A 29 -4.62 -0.39 -27.28
CA LYS A 29 -5.23 0.85 -27.82
C LYS A 29 -5.19 2.02 -26.85
N MET A 30 -4.99 1.77 -25.56
CA MET A 30 -4.93 2.80 -24.53
C MET A 30 -3.51 3.34 -24.39
N GLU A 31 -3.38 4.64 -24.18
CA GLU A 31 -2.09 5.26 -23.83
C GLU A 31 -1.51 4.65 -22.56
N ARG A 32 -0.24 4.25 -22.63
CA ARG A 32 0.46 3.53 -21.55
C ARG A 32 0.42 4.28 -20.22
N THR A 33 0.70 5.57 -20.23
CA THR A 33 0.69 6.42 -19.02
C THR A 33 -0.67 6.42 -18.35
N ARG A 34 -1.74 6.50 -19.14
CA ARG A 34 -3.12 6.48 -18.62
C ARG A 34 -3.47 5.13 -18.02
N ALA A 35 -3.08 4.05 -18.68
CA ALA A 35 -3.25 2.69 -18.18
C ALA A 35 -2.51 2.46 -16.85
N ASP A 36 -1.29 2.99 -16.73
CA ASP A 36 -0.50 2.90 -15.50
C ASP A 36 -1.11 3.71 -14.35
N HIS A 37 -1.65 4.91 -14.63
CA HIS A 37 -2.40 5.69 -13.64
C HIS A 37 -3.66 4.96 -13.16
N MET A 38 -4.40 4.31 -14.06
CA MET A 38 -5.54 3.47 -13.68
C MET A 38 -5.11 2.32 -12.75
N GLY A 39 -3.97 1.69 -13.03
CA GLY A 39 -3.38 0.67 -12.16
C GLY A 39 -3.03 1.22 -10.77
N MET A 40 -2.49 2.42 -10.69
CA MET A 40 -2.20 3.08 -9.42
C MET A 40 -3.48 3.37 -8.62
N LEU A 41 -4.53 3.86 -9.26
CA LEU A 41 -5.83 4.07 -8.62
C LEU A 41 -6.46 2.75 -8.16
N ALA A 42 -6.28 1.67 -8.91
CA ALA A 42 -6.73 0.34 -8.50
C ALA A 42 -6.05 -0.13 -7.20
N THR A 43 -4.76 0.20 -7.01
CA THR A 43 -4.08 -0.07 -5.73
C THR A 43 -4.71 0.70 -4.57
N THR A 44 -5.15 1.92 -4.81
CA THR A 44 -5.84 2.73 -3.79
C THR A 44 -7.18 2.14 -3.40
N ILE A 45 -7.96 1.62 -4.35
CA ILE A 45 -9.21 0.90 -4.07
C ILE A 45 -8.93 -0.28 -3.11
N ASN A 46 -7.93 -1.09 -3.42
CA ASN A 46 -7.55 -2.21 -2.58
C ASN A 46 -7.02 -1.77 -1.20
N ALA A 47 -6.27 -0.67 -1.15
CA ALA A 47 -5.76 -0.11 0.10
C ALA A 47 -6.90 0.33 1.04
N LEU A 48 -7.92 1.00 0.51
CA LEU A 48 -9.09 1.43 1.28
C LEU A 48 -9.92 0.24 1.77
N ALA A 49 -10.13 -0.77 0.94
CA ALA A 49 -10.83 -1.99 1.34
C ALA A 49 -10.07 -2.74 2.45
N LEU A 50 -8.75 -2.80 2.36
CA LEU A 50 -7.92 -3.41 3.39
C LEU A 50 -7.91 -2.58 4.68
N GLN A 51 -7.89 -1.26 4.58
CA GLN A 51 -8.02 -0.36 5.72
C GLN A 51 -9.30 -0.66 6.50
N ASP A 52 -10.44 -0.65 5.82
CA ASP A 52 -11.74 -0.91 6.44
C ASP A 52 -11.77 -2.30 7.13
N ALA A 53 -11.31 -3.33 6.46
CA ALA A 53 -11.25 -4.68 7.00
C ALA A 53 -10.35 -4.81 8.25
N LEU A 54 -9.28 -4.03 8.33
CA LEU A 54 -8.40 -4.02 9.50
C LEU A 54 -8.97 -3.18 10.65
N GLU A 55 -9.57 -2.04 10.34
CA GLU A 55 -10.23 -1.18 11.33
C GLU A 55 -11.40 -1.89 12.00
N GLN A 56 -12.21 -2.65 11.26
CA GLN A 56 -13.27 -3.50 11.81
C GLN A 56 -12.74 -4.54 12.81
N ARG A 57 -11.47 -4.90 12.71
CA ARG A 57 -10.79 -5.81 13.65
C ARG A 57 -10.08 -5.10 14.80
N GLY A 58 -10.28 -3.79 14.93
CA GLY A 58 -9.70 -2.97 15.99
C GLY A 58 -8.21 -2.66 15.79
N VAL A 59 -7.74 -2.62 14.54
CA VAL A 59 -6.36 -2.20 14.20
C VAL A 59 -6.40 -0.76 13.74
N ASP A 60 -5.56 0.11 14.30
CA ASP A 60 -5.43 1.50 13.84
C ASP A 60 -4.57 1.53 12.57
N VAL A 61 -5.14 2.01 11.46
CA VAL A 61 -4.55 1.95 10.13
C VAL A 61 -4.48 3.33 9.50
N ARG A 62 -3.42 3.58 8.73
CA ARG A 62 -3.30 4.77 7.88
C ARG A 62 -2.95 4.35 6.47
N VAL A 63 -3.61 4.98 5.49
CA VAL A 63 -3.30 4.80 4.07
C VAL A 63 -2.51 6.01 3.59
N GLN A 64 -1.38 5.75 2.95
CA GLN A 64 -0.57 6.78 2.30
C GLN A 64 -0.41 6.45 0.82
N THR A 65 -0.51 7.46 -0.03
CA THR A 65 -0.43 7.34 -1.48
C THR A 65 0.67 8.21 -2.06
N ALA A 66 1.33 7.70 -3.10
CA ALA A 66 2.36 8.46 -3.82
C ALA A 66 1.76 9.56 -4.71
N ILE A 67 0.50 9.41 -5.13
CA ILE A 67 -0.27 10.45 -5.81
C ILE A 67 -1.09 11.18 -4.76
N GLU A 68 -1.07 12.52 -4.81
CA GLU A 68 -1.84 13.33 -3.87
C GLU A 68 -3.35 13.15 -4.09
N MET A 69 -4.03 12.72 -3.05
CA MET A 69 -5.49 12.60 -2.99
C MET A 69 -5.99 12.85 -1.57
N ASN A 70 -5.70 14.02 -1.07
CA ASN A 70 -5.84 14.42 0.35
C ASN A 70 -7.23 14.20 0.96
N LYS A 71 -8.29 14.12 0.13
CA LYS A 71 -9.65 13.81 0.61
C LYS A 71 -9.86 12.32 0.91
N ILE A 72 -8.98 11.46 0.44
CA ILE A 72 -9.14 10.00 0.50
C ILE A 72 -8.05 9.37 1.35
N ALA A 73 -6.79 9.79 1.17
CA ALA A 73 -5.63 9.22 1.82
C ALA A 73 -4.57 10.29 2.07
N GLU A 74 -3.68 10.05 3.02
CA GLU A 74 -2.55 10.94 3.27
C GLU A 74 -1.54 10.86 2.12
N PRO A 75 -0.91 11.99 1.73
CA PRO A 75 0.24 11.94 0.84
C PRO A 75 1.41 11.23 1.53
N TYR A 76 2.14 10.41 0.77
CA TYR A 76 3.31 9.73 1.32
C TYR A 76 4.38 10.73 1.74
N ILE A 77 4.67 10.76 3.01
CA ILE A 77 5.80 11.48 3.61
C ILE A 77 6.49 10.52 4.57
N ARG A 78 7.77 10.26 4.35
CA ARG A 78 8.55 9.29 5.13
C ARG A 78 8.46 9.52 6.64
N SER A 79 8.61 10.75 7.10
CA SER A 79 8.55 11.08 8.52
C SER A 79 7.19 10.82 9.15
N ARG A 80 6.11 11.01 8.39
CA ARG A 80 4.75 10.66 8.84
C ARG A 80 4.54 9.16 8.91
N ALA A 81 5.00 8.42 7.90
CA ALA A 81 4.94 6.96 7.90
C ALA A 81 5.67 6.37 9.10
N THR A 82 6.90 6.83 9.35
CA THR A 82 7.69 6.42 10.52
C THR A 82 6.97 6.71 11.84
N ARG A 83 6.41 7.90 11.99
CA ARG A 83 5.64 8.27 13.19
C ARG A 83 4.41 7.37 13.41
N HIS A 84 3.69 7.03 12.35
CA HIS A 84 2.55 6.10 12.46
C HIS A 84 3.01 4.71 12.91
N LEU A 85 4.09 4.21 12.35
CA LEU A 85 4.66 2.91 12.72
C LEU A 85 5.15 2.89 14.18
N GLU A 86 5.82 3.94 14.63
CA GLU A 86 6.27 4.10 16.02
C GLU A 86 5.11 4.12 17.02
N LYS A 87 3.95 4.66 16.61
CA LYS A 87 2.71 4.65 17.39
C LYS A 87 1.95 3.32 17.34
N GLY A 88 2.50 2.30 16.70
CA GLY A 88 1.88 0.98 16.56
C GLY A 88 0.74 0.93 15.55
N ARG A 89 0.65 1.92 14.65
CA ARG A 89 -0.32 1.92 13.55
C ARG A 89 0.20 1.11 12.38
N VAL A 90 -0.69 0.45 11.67
CA VAL A 90 -0.38 -0.18 10.38
C VAL A 90 -0.44 0.88 9.28
N VAL A 91 0.56 0.92 8.42
CA VAL A 91 0.57 1.84 7.27
C VAL A 91 0.42 1.05 5.98
N ILE A 92 -0.57 1.43 5.17
CA ILE A 92 -0.80 0.84 3.85
C ILE A 92 -0.34 1.84 2.80
N PHE A 93 0.53 1.39 1.89
CA PHE A 93 1.06 2.21 0.80
C PHE A 93 0.37 1.88 -0.51
N GLY A 94 -0.29 2.86 -1.11
CA GLY A 94 -0.94 2.79 -2.40
C GLY A 94 -0.23 3.61 -3.48
N CYS A 95 -0.65 3.45 -4.73
CA CYS A 95 -0.13 4.14 -5.92
C CYS A 95 1.33 3.80 -6.29
N GLY A 96 1.91 2.76 -5.71
CA GLY A 96 3.28 2.36 -6.01
C GLY A 96 4.29 3.48 -5.78
N THR A 97 5.08 3.79 -6.80
CA THR A 97 6.05 4.90 -6.80
C THR A 97 5.42 6.24 -7.20
N GLY A 98 4.17 6.23 -7.66
CA GLY A 98 3.51 7.40 -8.26
C GLY A 98 3.99 7.74 -9.69
N CYS A 99 4.89 6.96 -10.25
CA CYS A 99 5.46 7.17 -11.58
C CYS A 99 4.97 6.10 -12.57
N PRO A 100 4.52 6.49 -13.78
CA PRO A 100 4.22 5.54 -14.85
C PRO A 100 5.44 4.68 -15.22
N PHE A 101 5.21 3.52 -15.85
CA PHE A 101 6.23 2.56 -16.31
C PHE A 101 6.97 1.79 -15.20
N PHE A 102 6.72 2.05 -13.93
CA PHE A 102 7.31 1.32 -12.81
C PHE A 102 6.31 0.32 -12.22
N SER A 103 6.75 -0.93 -12.07
CA SER A 103 5.96 -1.97 -11.42
C SER A 103 6.13 -1.90 -9.90
N THR A 104 5.02 -2.02 -9.17
CA THR A 104 5.06 -2.14 -7.71
C THR A 104 4.98 -3.62 -7.34
N PRO A 105 6.04 -4.23 -6.80
CA PRO A 105 5.93 -5.55 -6.20
C PRO A 105 5.08 -5.45 -4.93
N GLN A 106 4.16 -6.38 -4.75
CA GLN A 106 3.46 -6.52 -3.48
C GLN A 106 4.46 -6.90 -2.38
N ARG A 107 4.63 -6.06 -1.39
CA ARG A 107 5.55 -6.30 -0.27
C ARG A 107 4.86 -6.05 1.05
N PHE A 108 4.94 -7.02 1.92
CA PHE A 108 4.75 -6.83 3.35
C PHE A 108 6.10 -6.55 3.99
N CYS A 109 6.22 -5.43 4.66
CA CYS A 109 7.40 -5.15 5.47
C CYS A 109 6.96 -5.18 6.94
N VAL A 110 7.44 -6.16 7.69
CA VAL A 110 7.25 -6.24 9.13
C VAL A 110 8.60 -5.96 9.78
N ARG A 111 8.66 -4.92 10.59
CA ARG A 111 9.84 -4.62 11.42
C ARG A 111 9.53 -4.89 12.87
N GLN A 112 10.28 -5.77 13.50
CA GLN A 112 10.22 -5.98 14.92
C GLN A 112 11.10 -4.95 15.64
N ARG A 113 10.58 -4.26 16.66
CA ARG A 113 11.32 -3.21 17.41
C ARG A 113 12.65 -3.67 18.00
N SER A 114 12.84 -4.97 18.20
CA SER A 114 14.02 -5.56 18.82
C SER A 114 15.03 -6.17 17.85
N ALA A 115 15.24 -5.63 16.64
CA ALA A 115 16.43 -5.88 15.83
C ALA A 115 16.40 -6.82 14.62
N ARG A 116 15.33 -7.17 13.96
CA ARG A 116 15.45 -7.74 12.60
C ARG A 116 14.25 -7.43 11.71
N MET A 117 14.59 -6.98 10.49
CA MET A 117 13.62 -6.79 9.42
C MET A 117 13.18 -8.15 8.90
N LEU A 118 11.96 -8.56 9.19
CA LEU A 118 11.35 -9.75 8.61
C LEU A 118 10.56 -9.33 7.37
N SER A 119 11.12 -9.57 6.19
CA SER A 119 10.38 -9.43 4.94
C SER A 119 9.61 -10.71 4.67
N CYS A 120 8.29 -10.66 4.77
CA CYS A 120 7.45 -11.77 4.35
C CYS A 120 7.09 -11.58 2.86
N TRP A 121 7.60 -12.48 2.01
CA TRP A 121 7.27 -12.53 0.60
C TRP A 121 6.02 -13.39 0.42
N GLN A 122 4.92 -12.83 -0.07
CA GLN A 122 3.87 -13.64 -0.71
C GLN A 122 3.92 -13.37 -2.21
N ARG A 123 4.32 -14.39 -2.97
CA ARG A 123 4.05 -14.48 -4.41
C ARG A 123 2.61 -14.94 -4.58
N THR A 124 1.82 -14.16 -5.21
CA THR A 124 0.62 -14.64 -5.91
C THR A 124 0.88 -14.63 -7.40
#